data_dc393c5cab371d37d39ca2f98cc5783c
#
_entry.id   dc393c5cab371d37d39ca2f98cc5783c
#
_cell.length_a   1.000
_cell.length_b   1.000
_cell.length_c   1.000
_cell.angle_alpha   90.00
_cell.angle_beta   90.00
_cell.angle_gamma   90.00
#
_symmetry.space_group_name_H-M   'P 1'
#
loop_
_entity.id
_entity.type
_entity.pdbx_description
1 polymer ?
#
loop_
_entity_poly.entity_id
_entity_poly.type
_entity_poly.pdbx_seq_one_letter_code
_entity_poly.pdbx_strand_id
1 'polypeptide(L)'
;GVFEVEDGSGLWEVGGYFEEAPDTAALAVLAKAMGAKDFTVSELPETDWVAHVRRELAPVEAGRFFVYGSHDADKVPDDCEPLLIEAAMAFGTGHHGTTLGCLRALDRLAGEGFHGKNVVDIGCGTAVLAMAAARIWPEPVLA
;
A
#
# COMPACT_ATOMS: atom_id res chain seq x y z
N GLY A 1 -13.20 7.62 9.08
CA GLY A 1 -12.23 6.80 9.82
C GLY A 1 -12.26 7.10 11.31
N VAL A 2 -11.72 6.20 12.11
CA VAL A 2 -11.56 6.35 13.56
C VAL A 2 -10.12 5.99 13.86
N PHE A 3 -9.39 6.89 14.52
CA PHE A 3 -7.97 6.75 14.81
C PHE A 3 -7.72 7.08 16.28
N GLU A 4 -6.85 6.32 16.95
CA GLU A 4 -6.36 6.69 18.26
C GLU A 4 -5.28 7.77 18.12
N VAL A 5 -5.34 8.80 18.96
CA VAL A 5 -4.33 9.86 18.95
C VAL A 5 -3.07 9.33 19.65
N GLU A 6 -1.96 9.25 18.91
CA GLU A 6 -0.69 8.64 19.37
C GLU A 6 0.11 9.54 20.34
N ASP A 7 -0.57 10.34 21.16
CA ASP A 7 0.05 11.20 22.17
C ASP A 7 -0.03 10.64 23.61
N GLY A 8 -0.58 9.43 23.74
CA GLY A 8 -0.81 8.77 25.03
C GLY A 8 -2.00 9.34 25.82
N SER A 9 -2.81 10.21 25.24
CA SER A 9 -4.00 10.80 25.88
C SER A 9 -5.17 9.83 26.00
N GLY A 10 -5.17 8.73 25.23
CA GLY A 10 -6.30 7.81 25.10
C GLY A 10 -7.49 8.42 24.36
N LEU A 11 -7.28 9.51 23.66
CA LEU A 11 -8.29 10.15 22.82
C LEU A 11 -8.40 9.47 21.46
N TRP A 12 -9.59 9.54 20.88
CA TRP A 12 -9.87 9.05 19.54
C TRP A 12 -10.29 10.20 18.65
N GLU A 13 -9.79 10.24 17.45
CA GLU A 13 -10.21 11.16 16.39
C GLU A 13 -11.17 10.43 15.45
N VAL A 14 -12.29 11.08 15.14
CA VAL A 14 -13.28 10.56 14.19
C VAL A 14 -13.36 11.53 13.01
N GLY A 15 -12.95 11.07 11.83
CA GLY A 15 -13.00 11.81 10.58
C GLY A 15 -14.04 11.26 9.61
N GLY A 16 -14.77 12.16 8.95
CA GLY A 16 -15.70 11.84 7.87
C GLY A 16 -15.42 12.70 6.64
N TYR A 17 -15.65 12.13 5.45
CA TYR A 17 -15.58 12.83 4.17
C TYR A 17 -16.99 13.03 3.64
N PHE A 18 -17.26 14.22 3.12
CA PHE A 18 -18.54 14.61 2.54
C PHE A 18 -18.29 15.08 1.11
N GLU A 19 -19.16 14.73 0.19
CA GLU A 19 -19.12 15.21 -1.21
C GLU A 19 -19.57 16.66 -1.33
N GLU A 20 -20.47 17.10 -0.43
CA GLU A 20 -20.95 18.46 -0.33
C GLU A 20 -20.59 19.05 1.05
N ALA A 21 -20.55 20.37 1.14
CA ALA A 21 -20.28 21.05 2.40
C ALA A 21 -21.29 20.62 3.49
N PRO A 22 -20.83 20.05 4.61
CA PRO A 22 -21.75 19.59 5.66
C PRO A 22 -22.37 20.74 6.44
N ASP A 23 -23.58 20.52 6.98
CA ASP A 23 -24.22 21.45 7.92
C ASP A 23 -23.40 21.46 9.24
N THR A 24 -22.60 22.48 9.41
CA THR A 24 -21.74 22.65 10.59
C THR A 24 -22.55 22.89 11.88
N ALA A 25 -23.78 23.43 11.80
CA ALA A 25 -24.62 23.61 12.96
C ALA A 25 -25.17 22.24 13.42
N ALA A 26 -25.59 21.40 12.49
CA ALA A 26 -26.03 20.04 12.80
C ALA A 26 -24.90 19.20 13.36
N LEU A 27 -23.67 19.31 12.79
CA LEU A 27 -22.49 18.64 13.32
C LEU A 27 -22.15 19.09 14.74
N ALA A 28 -22.24 20.37 15.04
CA ALA A 28 -21.99 20.88 16.39
C ALA A 28 -22.99 20.33 17.43
N VAL A 29 -24.25 20.20 17.06
CA VAL A 29 -25.29 19.60 17.93
C VAL A 29 -24.95 18.11 18.16
N LEU A 30 -24.59 17.38 17.11
CA LEU A 30 -24.24 15.98 17.19
C LEU A 30 -22.99 15.76 18.06
N ALA A 31 -21.93 16.52 17.80
CA ALA A 31 -20.68 16.46 18.58
C ALA A 31 -20.96 16.68 20.08
N LYS A 32 -21.74 17.68 20.41
CA LYS A 32 -22.14 17.96 21.79
C LYS A 32 -22.95 16.81 22.42
N ALA A 33 -23.91 16.26 21.66
CA ALA A 33 -24.76 15.16 22.14
C ALA A 33 -23.95 13.88 22.39
N MET A 34 -22.88 13.65 21.59
CA MET A 34 -21.99 12.49 21.72
C MET A 34 -20.80 12.72 22.69
N GLY A 35 -20.73 13.90 23.30
CA GLY A 35 -19.62 14.23 24.22
C GLY A 35 -18.27 14.41 23.52
N ALA A 36 -18.29 14.66 22.19
CA ALA A 36 -17.07 14.96 21.45
C ALA A 36 -16.56 16.35 21.82
N LYS A 37 -15.26 16.54 21.67
CA LYS A 37 -14.59 17.84 21.78
C LYS A 37 -14.83 18.66 20.50
N ASP A 38 -14.07 19.71 20.33
CA ASP A 38 -14.14 20.55 19.13
C ASP A 38 -13.90 19.74 17.86
N PHE A 39 -14.56 20.15 16.78
CA PHE A 39 -14.35 19.57 15.45
C PHE A 39 -13.94 20.64 14.46
N THR A 40 -13.26 20.24 13.41
CA THR A 40 -12.83 21.11 12.32
C THR A 40 -13.43 20.60 11.02
N VAL A 41 -13.93 21.51 10.19
CA VAL A 41 -14.34 21.22 8.83
C VAL A 41 -13.36 21.95 7.91
N SER A 42 -12.74 21.21 7.01
CA SER A 42 -11.85 21.75 6.00
C SER A 42 -12.24 21.26 4.63
N GLU A 43 -12.09 22.09 3.63
CA GLU A 43 -12.24 21.68 2.23
C GLU A 43 -10.95 20.98 1.80
N LEU A 44 -11.09 19.80 1.22
CA LEU A 44 -9.97 19.12 0.59
C LEU A 44 -9.87 19.64 -0.85
N PRO A 45 -8.69 20.10 -1.28
CA PRO A 45 -8.51 20.50 -2.67
C PRO A 45 -8.79 19.31 -3.58
N GLU A 46 -9.36 19.57 -4.76
CA GLU A 46 -9.47 18.59 -5.85
C GLU A 46 -8.06 18.24 -6.35
N THR A 47 -7.35 17.49 -5.54
CA THR A 47 -6.05 16.95 -5.90
C THR A 47 -6.28 15.54 -6.43
N ASP A 48 -5.74 15.23 -7.58
CA ASP A 48 -5.66 13.85 -8.04
C ASP A 48 -4.74 13.07 -7.09
N TRP A 49 -5.33 12.59 -6.00
CA TRP A 49 -4.63 11.81 -4.97
C TRP A 49 -3.99 10.56 -5.54
N VAL A 50 -4.57 10.00 -6.59
CA VAL A 50 -4.01 8.83 -7.27
C VAL A 50 -2.71 9.22 -7.99
N ALA A 51 -2.71 10.35 -8.69
CA ALA A 51 -1.48 10.84 -9.32
C ALA A 51 -0.44 11.31 -8.31
N HIS A 52 -0.87 11.86 -7.17
CA HIS A 52 0.03 12.28 -6.10
C HIS A 52 0.71 11.08 -5.42
N VAL A 53 -0.08 10.09 -5.00
CA VAL A 53 0.43 8.85 -4.40
C VAL A 53 1.33 8.08 -5.37
N ARG A 54 0.98 8.03 -6.66
CA ARG A 54 1.83 7.40 -7.69
C ARG A 54 3.21 8.03 -7.77
N ARG A 55 3.34 9.35 -7.63
CA ARG A 55 4.63 10.06 -7.71
C ARG A 55 5.46 9.92 -6.44
N GLU A 56 4.84 9.68 -5.30
CA GLU A 56 5.55 9.55 -4.01
C GLU A 56 6.08 8.14 -3.76
N LEU A 57 5.59 7.14 -4.50
CA LEU A 57 6.04 5.76 -4.35
C LEU A 57 7.30 5.53 -5.19
N ALA A 58 8.45 5.75 -4.59
CA ALA A 58 9.74 5.41 -5.20
C ALA A 58 9.86 3.89 -5.45
N PRO A 59 10.65 3.44 -6.42
CA PRO A 59 10.92 2.02 -6.62
C PRO A 59 11.48 1.34 -5.37
N VAL A 60 11.18 0.06 -5.19
CA VAL A 60 11.62 -0.74 -4.04
C VAL A 60 12.54 -1.87 -4.50
N GLU A 61 13.74 -1.87 -3.96
CA GLU A 61 14.72 -2.95 -4.15
C GLU A 61 14.57 -4.02 -3.07
N ALA A 62 14.36 -5.26 -3.48
CA ALA A 62 14.16 -6.41 -2.60
C ALA A 62 14.98 -7.63 -3.05
N GLY A 63 16.29 -7.62 -2.80
CA GLY A 63 17.20 -8.62 -3.33
C GLY A 63 17.30 -8.47 -4.86
N ARG A 64 17.06 -9.56 -5.61
CA ARG A 64 17.01 -9.51 -7.08
C ARG A 64 15.79 -8.79 -7.65
N PHE A 65 14.74 -8.57 -6.86
CA PHE A 65 13.51 -7.96 -7.35
C PHE A 65 13.57 -6.44 -7.29
N PHE A 66 13.04 -5.81 -8.33
CA PHE A 66 12.87 -4.37 -8.42
C PHE A 66 11.40 -4.05 -8.70
N VAL A 67 10.68 -3.60 -7.67
CA VAL A 67 9.25 -3.23 -7.77
C VAL A 67 9.14 -1.76 -8.15
N TYR A 68 8.43 -1.47 -9.22
CA TYR A 68 8.34 -0.11 -9.76
C TYR A 68 6.98 0.16 -10.41
N GLY A 69 6.61 1.44 -10.47
CA GLY A 69 5.48 1.91 -11.27
C GLY A 69 5.92 2.26 -12.71
N SER A 70 4.98 2.37 -13.64
CA SER A 70 5.28 2.69 -15.05
C SER A 70 6.03 4.00 -15.24
N HIS A 71 5.88 4.95 -14.30
CA HIS A 71 6.56 6.24 -14.31
C HIS A 71 8.06 6.16 -13.98
N ASP A 72 8.53 5.02 -13.45
CA ASP A 72 9.91 4.76 -13.08
C ASP A 72 10.56 3.67 -13.97
N ALA A 73 9.98 3.38 -15.12
CA ALA A 73 10.48 2.34 -16.01
C ALA A 73 11.92 2.59 -16.52
N ASP A 74 12.33 3.85 -16.56
CA ASP A 74 13.69 4.27 -16.91
C ASP A 74 14.73 4.05 -15.81
N LYS A 75 14.26 3.73 -14.59
CA LYS A 75 15.12 3.48 -13.43
C LYS A 75 15.42 2.00 -13.18
N VAL A 76 14.82 1.11 -13.98
CA VAL A 76 14.97 -0.35 -13.82
C VAL A 76 16.40 -0.78 -14.13
N PRO A 77 17.12 -1.41 -13.18
CA PRO A 77 18.46 -1.93 -13.44
C PRO A 77 18.44 -3.11 -14.42
N ASP A 78 19.52 -3.29 -15.20
CA ASP A 78 19.63 -4.38 -16.19
C ASP A 78 19.79 -5.76 -15.52
N ASP A 79 20.25 -5.81 -14.27
CA ASP A 79 20.61 -7.03 -13.54
C ASP A 79 19.57 -7.43 -12.47
N CYS A 80 18.34 -6.98 -12.60
CA CYS A 80 17.26 -7.29 -11.65
C CYS A 80 16.10 -8.06 -12.29
N GLU A 81 15.20 -8.57 -11.45
CA GLU A 81 13.90 -9.11 -11.84
C GLU A 81 12.84 -8.01 -11.68
N PRO A 82 12.43 -7.34 -12.77
CA PRO A 82 11.52 -6.22 -12.69
C PRO A 82 10.08 -6.67 -12.45
N LEU A 83 9.41 -6.01 -11.48
CA LEU A 83 8.02 -6.23 -11.12
C LEU A 83 7.26 -4.91 -11.28
N LEU A 84 6.54 -4.77 -12.39
CA LEU A 84 5.70 -3.60 -12.65
C LEU A 84 4.41 -3.69 -11.83
N ILE A 85 4.26 -2.80 -10.87
CA ILE A 85 3.08 -2.69 -10.03
C ILE A 85 2.57 -1.25 -10.07
N GLU A 86 1.39 -1.05 -10.61
CA GLU A 86 0.74 0.25 -10.53
C GLU A 86 0.17 0.46 -9.12
N ALA A 87 0.73 1.40 -8.41
CA ALA A 87 0.41 1.71 -7.02
C ALA A 87 -0.93 2.47 -6.87
N ALA A 88 -1.97 2.02 -7.54
CA ALA A 88 -3.30 2.58 -7.38
C ALA A 88 -4.07 1.77 -6.33
N MET A 89 -4.01 2.21 -5.08
CA MET A 89 -4.92 1.79 -4.00
C MET A 89 -4.89 0.30 -3.57
N ALA A 90 -3.93 -0.49 -4.00
CA ALA A 90 -3.84 -1.90 -3.62
C ALA A 90 -2.75 -2.15 -2.57
N PHE A 91 -3.06 -3.01 -1.61
CA PHE A 91 -2.07 -3.61 -0.71
C PHE A 91 -1.04 -4.39 -1.56
N GLY A 92 0.23 -4.26 -1.23
CA GLY A 92 1.27 -5.05 -1.90
C GLY A 92 2.14 -4.27 -2.88
N THR A 93 2.23 -2.94 -2.75
CA THR A 93 3.09 -2.08 -3.59
C THR A 93 4.59 -2.26 -3.33
N GLY A 94 4.98 -3.16 -2.42
CA GLY A 94 6.37 -3.32 -2.01
C GLY A 94 6.85 -2.38 -0.91
N HIS A 95 6.21 -1.23 -0.72
CA HIS A 95 6.56 -0.26 0.32
C HIS A 95 6.17 -0.70 1.73
N HIS A 96 5.21 -1.61 1.86
CA HIS A 96 4.85 -2.17 3.15
C HIS A 96 5.95 -3.12 3.63
N GLY A 97 6.43 -2.97 4.85
CA GLY A 97 7.55 -3.75 5.40
C GLY A 97 7.34 -5.28 5.31
N THR A 98 6.09 -5.76 5.39
CA THR A 98 5.76 -7.19 5.23
C THR A 98 5.99 -7.67 3.81
N THR A 99 5.55 -6.92 2.80
CA THR A 99 5.75 -7.26 1.39
C THR A 99 7.23 -7.28 1.02
N LEU A 100 7.98 -6.27 1.45
CA LEU A 100 9.44 -6.21 1.30
C LEU A 100 10.13 -7.42 1.95
N GLY A 101 9.70 -7.78 3.16
CA GLY A 101 10.22 -8.95 3.89
C GLY A 101 9.96 -10.26 3.14
N CYS A 102 8.76 -10.43 2.58
CA CYS A 102 8.39 -11.60 1.78
C CYS A 102 9.21 -11.71 0.49
N LEU A 103 9.38 -10.60 -0.25
CA LEU A 103 10.21 -10.58 -1.45
C LEU A 103 11.67 -10.96 -1.16
N ARG A 104 12.25 -10.42 -0.08
CA ARG A 104 13.61 -10.80 0.37
C ARG A 104 13.70 -12.27 0.80
N ALA A 105 12.62 -12.81 1.40
CA ALA A 105 12.57 -14.22 1.77
C ALA A 105 12.51 -15.12 0.52
N LEU A 106 11.74 -14.75 -0.50
CA LEU A 106 11.72 -15.46 -1.80
C LEU A 106 13.09 -15.44 -2.47
N ASP A 107 13.74 -14.27 -2.50
CA ASP A 107 15.11 -14.14 -3.06
C ASP A 107 16.10 -15.06 -2.35
N ARG A 108 16.07 -15.09 -1.03
CA ARG A 108 16.93 -15.96 -0.23
C ARG A 108 16.65 -17.44 -0.52
N LEU A 109 15.38 -17.87 -0.52
CA LEU A 109 15.00 -19.25 -0.80
C LEU A 109 15.50 -19.71 -2.17
N ALA A 110 15.35 -18.87 -3.19
CA ALA A 110 15.87 -19.15 -4.53
C ALA A 110 17.41 -19.25 -4.54
N GLY A 111 18.10 -18.35 -3.80
CA GLY A 111 19.54 -18.37 -3.65
C GLY A 111 20.07 -19.61 -2.91
N GLU A 112 19.30 -20.16 -1.99
CA GLU A 112 19.57 -21.42 -1.29
C GLU A 112 19.25 -22.67 -2.14
N GLY A 113 18.77 -22.50 -3.38
CA GLY A 113 18.41 -23.60 -4.29
C GLY A 113 17.05 -24.22 -4.02
N PHE A 114 16.19 -23.55 -3.25
CA PHE A 114 14.81 -24.02 -3.06
C PHE A 114 14.01 -23.87 -4.36
N HIS A 115 13.24 -24.90 -4.71
CA HIS A 115 12.31 -24.90 -5.85
C HIS A 115 10.86 -25.07 -5.38
N GLY A 116 10.04 -24.04 -5.58
CA GLY A 116 8.61 -24.11 -5.35
C GLY A 116 7.92 -24.94 -6.44
N LYS A 117 7.30 -26.07 -6.10
CA LYS A 117 6.61 -26.94 -7.08
C LYS A 117 5.13 -26.66 -7.20
N ASN A 118 4.49 -26.18 -6.14
CA ASN A 118 3.08 -25.82 -6.09
C ASN A 118 2.98 -24.52 -5.29
N VAL A 119 3.04 -23.40 -5.98
CA VAL A 119 3.03 -22.08 -5.36
C VAL A 119 1.65 -21.47 -5.48
N VAL A 120 1.12 -21.01 -4.36
CA VAL A 120 -0.18 -20.33 -4.27
C VAL A 120 -0.01 -19.07 -3.44
N ASP A 121 -0.48 -17.94 -3.96
CA ASP A 121 -0.51 -16.65 -3.27
C ASP A 121 -1.95 -16.37 -2.82
N ILE A 122 -2.23 -16.62 -1.54
CA ILE A 122 -3.57 -16.47 -0.95
C ILE A 122 -3.71 -15.03 -0.42
N GLY A 123 -4.72 -14.32 -0.92
CA GLY A 123 -4.88 -12.90 -0.61
C GLY A 123 -3.87 -12.02 -1.35
N CYS A 124 -3.61 -12.37 -2.60
CA CYS A 124 -2.52 -11.87 -3.44
C CYS A 124 -2.45 -10.33 -3.60
N GLY A 125 -3.52 -9.58 -3.38
CA GLY A 125 -3.55 -8.12 -3.56
C GLY A 125 -3.15 -7.72 -4.98
N THR A 126 -1.97 -7.09 -5.12
CA THR A 126 -1.36 -6.77 -6.42
C THR A 126 -0.74 -7.96 -7.13
N ALA A 127 -0.77 -9.14 -6.53
CA ALA A 127 -0.07 -10.35 -6.94
C ALA A 127 1.47 -10.22 -7.05
N VAL A 128 2.07 -9.24 -6.37
CA VAL A 128 3.52 -8.99 -6.44
C VAL A 128 4.35 -10.19 -6.00
N LEU A 129 3.89 -10.94 -4.99
CA LEU A 129 4.60 -12.14 -4.51
C LEU A 129 4.45 -13.29 -5.50
N ALA A 130 3.25 -13.49 -6.06
CA ALA A 130 3.02 -14.46 -7.13
C ALA A 130 3.88 -14.15 -8.38
N MET A 131 3.95 -12.89 -8.78
CA MET A 131 4.79 -12.43 -9.89
C MET A 131 6.27 -12.69 -9.60
N ALA A 132 6.75 -12.39 -8.39
CA ALA A 132 8.11 -12.67 -7.96
C ALA A 132 8.43 -14.16 -8.01
N ALA A 133 7.53 -15.01 -7.48
CA ALA A 133 7.67 -16.45 -7.53
C ALA A 133 7.74 -16.99 -8.96
N ALA A 134 6.88 -16.48 -9.87
CA ALA A 134 6.88 -16.88 -11.28
C ALA A 134 8.12 -16.42 -12.07
N ARG A 135 8.90 -15.45 -11.55
CA ARG A 135 10.18 -15.05 -12.14
C ARG A 135 11.33 -15.98 -11.78
N ILE A 136 11.27 -16.61 -10.62
CA ILE A 136 12.36 -17.42 -10.08
C ILE A 136 12.13 -18.93 -10.19
N TRP A 137 10.87 -19.36 -10.34
CA TRP A 137 10.53 -20.77 -10.48
C TRP A 137 9.78 -21.04 -11.79
N PRO A 138 10.09 -22.15 -12.49
CA PRO A 138 9.49 -22.46 -13.80
C PRO A 138 8.04 -22.97 -13.71
N GLU A 139 7.60 -23.39 -12.54
CA GLU A 139 6.27 -23.97 -12.34
C GLU A 139 5.20 -22.86 -12.30
N PRO A 140 3.95 -23.18 -12.71
CA PRO A 140 2.85 -22.23 -12.61
C PRO A 140 2.57 -21.78 -11.17
N VAL A 141 2.35 -20.50 -11.00
CA VAL A 141 1.95 -19.88 -9.72
C VAL A 141 0.48 -19.49 -9.79
N LEU A 142 -0.27 -19.86 -8.76
CA LEU A 142 -1.67 -19.46 -8.61
C LEU A 142 -1.77 -18.24 -7.68
N ALA A 143 -2.63 -17.25 -8.02
CA ALA A 143 -2.88 -16.05 -7.22
C ALA A 143 -4.39 -15.72 -7.19
#